data_efb4c923e8187b9701760d6bed16ae1b
#
_entry.id   efb4c923e8187b9701760d6bed16ae1b
#
_cell.length_a   1.000
_cell.length_b   1.000
_cell.length_c   1.000
_cell.angle_alpha   90.00
_cell.angle_beta   90.00
_cell.angle_gamma   90.00
#
_symmetry.space_group_name_H-M   'P 1'
#
loop_
_entity.id
_entity.type
_entity.pdbx_description
1 polymer ?
#
loop_
_entity_poly.entity_id
_entity_poly.type
_entity_poly.pdbx_seq_one_letter_code
_entity_poly.pdbx_strand_id
1 'polypeptide(L)'
;GNGGCDKLHCREVKRPRPGAGEVLLRVLAAGMNNTEINTRVGWYSDSVTRATSDTATSEVLVAEVRIDGGWNETTPFPFIQGTDCCGRVAEIGPGGDPELFGKRVLVRSCIRPEGFESMENLWMGSDFDGAFAQYVKVPQTEVFVLECDWSDAELATIPCAYGTAENMIQRSGITSGERVLITGASGGVGSAALQL
;
A
#
# COMPACT_ATOMS: atom_id res chain seq x y z
N GLY A 1 -15.25 4.51 10.28
CA GLY A 1 -15.79 3.16 9.97
C GLY A 1 -15.84 2.91 8.48
N ASN A 2 -16.10 1.68 8.08
CA ASN A 2 -16.26 1.27 6.69
C ASN A 2 -17.43 2.01 6.00
N GLY A 3 -17.41 2.12 4.68
CA GLY A 3 -18.52 2.68 3.92
C GLY A 3 -18.13 3.31 2.58
N GLY A 4 -19.03 4.12 2.04
CA GLY A 4 -18.89 4.82 0.77
C GLY A 4 -17.92 6.01 0.82
N CYS A 5 -17.93 6.82 -0.24
CA CYS A 5 -17.07 8.02 -0.31
C CYS A 5 -17.40 9.08 0.75
N ASP A 6 -18.59 9.02 1.36
CA ASP A 6 -18.99 9.85 2.49
C ASP A 6 -18.14 9.64 3.75
N LYS A 7 -17.40 8.53 3.82
CA LYS A 7 -16.44 8.22 4.91
C LYS A 7 -15.06 8.82 4.69
N LEU A 8 -14.80 9.40 3.52
CA LEU A 8 -13.52 10.06 3.23
C LEU A 8 -13.58 11.51 3.73
N HIS A 9 -12.64 11.88 4.57
CA HIS A 9 -12.53 13.22 5.13
C HIS A 9 -11.12 13.76 5.00
N CYS A 10 -10.95 14.92 4.37
CA CYS A 10 -9.69 15.65 4.42
C CYS A 10 -9.60 16.42 5.76
N ARG A 11 -8.55 16.19 6.53
CA ARG A 11 -8.36 16.78 7.86
C ARG A 11 -6.91 17.18 8.07
N GLU A 12 -6.70 18.21 8.86
CA GLU A 12 -5.39 18.47 9.45
C GLU A 12 -5.14 17.50 10.59
N VAL A 13 -3.97 16.86 10.56
CA VAL A 13 -3.50 15.94 11.59
C VAL A 13 -2.10 16.33 12.04
N LYS A 14 -1.70 15.89 13.22
CA LYS A 14 -0.34 16.15 13.70
C LYS A 14 0.67 15.42 12.78
N ARG A 15 1.69 16.17 12.34
CA ARG A 15 2.81 15.59 11.59
C ARG A 15 3.45 14.47 12.42
N PRO A 16 3.59 13.25 11.87
CA PRO A 16 4.23 12.15 12.58
C PRO A 16 5.72 12.44 12.81
N ARG A 17 6.28 11.79 13.82
CA ARG A 17 7.73 11.81 14.10
C ARG A 17 8.26 10.40 13.95
N PRO A 18 9.38 10.22 13.24
CA PRO A 18 9.97 8.89 13.07
C PRO A 18 10.59 8.43 14.40
N GLY A 19 10.31 7.18 14.77
CA GLY A 19 10.96 6.47 15.87
C GLY A 19 12.28 5.83 15.44
N ALA A 20 12.89 5.03 16.34
CA ALA A 20 14.10 4.28 16.01
C ALA A 20 13.84 3.33 14.83
N GLY A 21 14.73 3.34 13.82
CA GLY A 21 14.59 2.52 12.61
C GLY A 21 13.54 3.02 11.61
N GLU A 22 12.89 4.15 11.87
CA GLU A 22 11.92 4.77 10.94
C GLU A 22 12.50 6.01 10.25
N VAL A 23 11.94 6.34 9.10
CA VAL A 23 12.13 7.61 8.42
C VAL A 23 10.80 8.32 8.22
N LEU A 24 10.81 9.65 8.21
CA LEU A 24 9.68 10.46 7.80
C LEU A 24 9.87 10.88 6.34
N LEU A 25 8.89 10.59 5.53
CA LEU A 25 8.85 10.99 4.13
C LEU A 25 7.92 12.19 3.95
N ARG A 26 8.38 13.18 3.21
CA ARG A 26 7.47 14.11 2.52
C ARG A 26 6.95 13.38 1.30
N VAL A 27 5.64 13.14 1.23
CA VAL A 27 5.00 12.49 0.08
C VAL A 27 5.07 13.43 -1.12
N LEU A 28 5.57 12.94 -2.24
CA LEU A 28 5.64 13.64 -3.52
C LEU A 28 4.49 13.20 -4.43
N ALA A 29 4.18 11.89 -4.41
CA ALA A 29 3.03 11.32 -5.08
C ALA A 29 2.59 10.05 -4.35
N ALA A 30 1.30 9.75 -4.41
CA ALA A 30 0.70 8.53 -3.88
C ALA A 30 -0.19 7.90 -4.97
N GLY A 31 0.02 6.63 -5.27
CA GLY A 31 -0.81 5.87 -6.20
C GLY A 31 -2.13 5.45 -5.56
N MET A 32 -3.11 5.15 -6.40
CA MET A 32 -4.40 4.64 -5.98
C MET A 32 -4.61 3.25 -6.54
N ASN A 33 -4.99 2.32 -5.68
CA ASN A 33 -5.27 0.92 -6.02
C ASN A 33 -6.68 0.51 -5.58
N ASN A 34 -7.13 -0.65 -6.03
CA ASN A 34 -8.36 -1.24 -5.49
C ASN A 34 -8.28 -1.54 -4.00
N THR A 35 -7.07 -1.68 -3.46
CA THR A 35 -6.81 -1.91 -2.03
C THR A 35 -7.41 -0.82 -1.15
N GLU A 36 -7.30 0.46 -1.52
CA GLU A 36 -7.89 1.56 -0.76
C GLU A 36 -9.42 1.48 -0.73
N ILE A 37 -10.02 1.13 -1.88
CA ILE A 37 -11.48 0.95 -1.97
C ILE A 37 -11.89 -0.24 -1.10
N ASN A 38 -11.22 -1.38 -1.27
CA ASN A 38 -11.52 -2.62 -0.56
C ASN A 38 -11.39 -2.47 0.96
N THR A 39 -10.32 -1.83 1.44
CA THR A 39 -10.12 -1.54 2.86
C THR A 39 -11.23 -0.64 3.39
N ARG A 40 -11.57 0.43 2.67
CA ARG A 40 -12.62 1.37 3.08
C ARG A 40 -13.99 0.71 3.15
N VAL A 41 -14.34 -0.16 2.20
CA VAL A 41 -15.64 -0.86 2.22
C VAL A 41 -15.64 -2.12 3.10
N GLY A 42 -14.50 -2.49 3.71
CA GLY A 42 -14.38 -3.68 4.56
C GLY A 42 -14.45 -4.99 3.75
N TRP A 43 -13.97 -4.98 2.50
CA TRP A 43 -14.05 -6.16 1.61
C TRP A 43 -13.15 -7.31 2.05
N TYR A 44 -12.11 -7.05 2.83
CA TYR A 44 -11.19 -8.07 3.34
C TYR A 44 -11.74 -8.86 4.54
N SER A 45 -12.96 -8.56 5.00
CA SER A 45 -13.63 -9.35 6.03
C SER A 45 -13.92 -10.77 5.56
N ASP A 46 -13.69 -11.77 6.40
CA ASP A 46 -14.04 -13.18 6.15
C ASP A 46 -15.53 -13.40 5.87
N SER A 47 -16.37 -12.48 6.32
CA SER A 47 -17.82 -12.50 6.07
C SER A 47 -18.20 -12.09 4.65
N VAL A 48 -17.27 -11.59 3.83
CA VAL A 48 -17.54 -11.14 2.45
C VAL A 48 -17.50 -12.31 1.50
N THR A 49 -18.67 -12.63 0.92
CA THR A 49 -18.86 -13.72 -0.05
C THR A 49 -19.18 -13.22 -1.47
N ARG A 50 -19.17 -11.89 -1.69
CA ARG A 50 -19.54 -11.26 -2.97
C ARG A 50 -18.33 -10.65 -3.67
N ALA A 51 -18.44 -10.49 -5.00
CA ALA A 51 -17.44 -9.80 -5.78
C ALA A 51 -17.40 -8.28 -5.47
N THR A 52 -16.26 -7.64 -5.65
CA THR A 52 -16.08 -6.18 -5.46
C THR A 52 -16.99 -5.35 -6.37
N SER A 53 -17.26 -5.84 -7.59
CA SER A 53 -18.19 -5.22 -8.53
C SER A 53 -19.62 -5.11 -7.99
N ASP A 54 -20.05 -6.10 -7.22
CA ASP A 54 -21.41 -6.16 -6.67
C ASP A 54 -21.57 -5.20 -5.48
N THR A 55 -20.43 -4.87 -4.84
CA THR A 55 -20.40 -3.97 -3.68
C THR A 55 -20.27 -2.50 -4.08
N ALA A 56 -19.69 -2.20 -5.24
CA ALA A 56 -19.48 -0.83 -5.70
C ALA A 56 -20.78 -0.11 -6.14
N THR A 57 -21.83 -0.87 -6.47
CA THR A 57 -23.08 -0.34 -7.04
C THR A 57 -24.28 -0.39 -6.09
N SER A 58 -24.17 -0.99 -4.91
CA SER A 58 -25.33 -1.16 -4.02
C SER A 58 -25.25 -0.25 -2.79
N GLU A 59 -26.35 0.45 -2.53
CA GLU A 59 -26.62 1.19 -1.29
C GLU A 59 -26.54 0.30 -0.02
N VAL A 60 -26.41 -1.01 -0.21
CA VAL A 60 -26.32 -2.04 0.83
C VAL A 60 -24.99 -1.99 1.60
N LEU A 61 -23.97 -1.29 1.10
CA LEU A 61 -22.66 -1.12 1.78
C LEU A 61 -22.72 -0.22 3.02
N VAL A 62 -23.85 0.40 3.30
CA VAL A 62 -23.96 1.43 4.34
C VAL A 62 -24.31 0.86 5.72
N ALA A 63 -24.67 -0.42 5.82
CA ALA A 63 -25.44 -0.88 7.00
C ALA A 63 -24.63 -1.48 8.14
N GLU A 64 -23.40 -1.97 7.97
CA GLU A 64 -22.70 -2.63 9.06
C GLU A 64 -21.22 -2.27 9.12
N VAL A 65 -20.80 -1.67 10.25
CA VAL A 65 -19.37 -1.58 10.61
C VAL A 65 -18.89 -3.02 10.84
N ARG A 66 -18.04 -3.50 9.93
CA ARG A 66 -17.46 -4.84 10.05
C ARG A 66 -16.31 -4.81 11.03
N ILE A 67 -16.41 -5.61 12.07
CA ILE A 67 -15.42 -5.66 13.13
C ILE A 67 -14.10 -6.27 12.65
N ASP A 68 -14.13 -7.04 11.55
CA ASP A 68 -13.03 -7.81 10.96
C ASP A 68 -12.65 -7.35 9.54
N GLY A 69 -13.00 -6.13 9.15
CA GLY A 69 -12.94 -5.67 7.77
C GLY A 69 -11.55 -5.25 7.25
N GLY A 70 -10.51 -5.35 8.04
CA GLY A 70 -9.12 -5.07 7.64
C GLY A 70 -8.43 -6.28 7.02
N TRP A 71 -7.22 -6.07 6.53
CA TRP A 71 -6.42 -7.13 5.90
C TRP A 71 -5.96 -8.18 6.94
N ASN A 72 -5.39 -7.75 8.05
CA ASN A 72 -4.91 -8.63 9.12
C ASN A 72 -5.88 -8.66 10.32
N GLU A 73 -6.40 -7.49 10.67
CA GLU A 73 -7.26 -7.28 11.83
C GLU A 73 -8.33 -6.23 11.50
N THR A 74 -9.08 -5.83 12.51
CA THR A 74 -10.02 -4.70 12.39
C THR A 74 -9.30 -3.44 11.93
N THR A 75 -9.81 -2.80 10.87
CA THR A 75 -9.26 -1.53 10.40
C THR A 75 -9.26 -0.48 11.52
N PRO A 76 -8.11 0.15 11.84
CA PRO A 76 -7.96 1.05 12.99
C PRO A 76 -8.50 2.45 12.71
N PHE A 77 -9.81 2.59 12.50
CA PHE A 77 -10.42 3.90 12.22
C PHE A 77 -10.35 4.89 13.40
N PRO A 78 -10.10 6.20 13.15
CA PRO A 78 -9.76 6.81 11.86
C PRO A 78 -8.29 6.56 11.50
N PHE A 79 -7.99 6.32 10.22
CA PHE A 79 -6.63 6.15 9.73
C PHE A 79 -6.45 6.81 8.36
N ILE A 80 -5.20 6.96 7.93
CA ILE A 80 -4.83 7.53 6.63
C ILE A 80 -4.58 6.41 5.65
N GLN A 81 -5.32 6.39 4.54
CA GLN A 81 -5.14 5.43 3.46
C GLN A 81 -3.91 5.75 2.58
N GLY A 82 -3.65 4.89 1.58
CA GLY A 82 -2.62 5.04 0.56
C GLY A 82 -1.50 4.04 0.72
N THR A 83 -1.51 3.01 -0.13
CA THR A 83 -0.50 1.94 -0.14
C THR A 83 0.73 2.31 -0.94
N ASP A 84 0.60 3.12 -1.98
CA ASP A 84 1.70 3.53 -2.84
C ASP A 84 2.28 4.88 -2.43
N CYS A 85 3.60 4.96 -2.36
CA CYS A 85 4.30 6.19 -2.00
C CYS A 85 5.60 6.36 -2.79
N CYS A 86 5.67 7.45 -3.55
CA CYS A 86 6.92 8.08 -3.91
C CYS A 86 7.14 9.29 -2.99
N GLY A 87 8.26 9.33 -2.29
CA GLY A 87 8.52 10.36 -1.29
C GLY A 87 9.96 10.83 -1.27
N ARG A 88 10.21 11.87 -0.47
CA ARG A 88 11.55 12.35 -0.15
C ARG A 88 11.77 12.26 1.34
N VAL A 89 12.88 11.67 1.76
CA VAL A 89 13.23 11.54 3.17
C VAL A 89 13.43 12.94 3.78
N ALA A 90 12.57 13.30 4.73
CA ALA A 90 12.53 14.61 5.38
C ALA A 90 13.11 14.59 6.80
N GLU A 91 13.00 13.45 7.50
CA GLU A 91 13.61 13.24 8.82
C GLU A 91 14.01 11.78 8.96
N ILE A 92 15.04 11.52 9.76
CA ILE A 92 15.53 10.18 10.09
C ILE A 92 15.37 9.99 11.60
N GLY A 93 14.79 8.86 11.97
CA GLY A 93 14.64 8.50 13.38
C GLY A 93 15.97 8.15 14.04
N PRO A 94 15.98 8.04 15.38
CA PRO A 94 17.19 7.72 16.13
C PRO A 94 17.87 6.44 15.62
N GLY A 95 19.20 6.51 15.39
CA GLY A 95 20.01 5.38 14.93
C GLY A 95 19.82 5.01 13.46
N GLY A 96 19.06 5.79 12.69
CA GLY A 96 18.87 5.56 11.26
C GLY A 96 20.04 6.02 10.39
N ASP A 97 20.01 5.64 9.12
CA ASP A 97 21.06 5.95 8.14
C ASP A 97 20.97 7.41 7.67
N PRO A 98 21.98 8.27 7.99
CA PRO A 98 21.97 9.66 7.61
C PRO A 98 22.07 9.88 6.09
N GLU A 99 22.55 8.92 5.31
CA GLU A 99 22.68 9.03 3.85
C GLU A 99 21.33 9.02 3.14
N LEU A 100 20.29 8.56 3.80
CA LEU A 100 18.92 8.60 3.29
C LEU A 100 18.33 10.00 3.26
N PHE A 101 18.85 10.95 4.08
CA PHE A 101 18.28 12.29 4.16
C PHE A 101 18.26 13.00 2.80
N GLY A 102 17.10 13.54 2.43
CA GLY A 102 16.88 14.24 1.17
C GLY A 102 16.77 13.33 -0.06
N LYS A 103 16.99 12.02 0.05
CA LYS A 103 16.87 11.09 -1.07
C LYS A 103 15.41 10.93 -1.50
N ARG A 104 15.22 10.76 -2.83
CA ARG A 104 13.93 10.34 -3.41
C ARG A 104 13.83 8.83 -3.31
N VAL A 105 12.69 8.34 -2.82
CA VAL A 105 12.50 6.93 -2.52
C VAL A 105 11.11 6.44 -2.96
N LEU A 106 11.03 5.15 -3.26
CA LEU A 106 9.80 4.37 -3.22
C LEU A 106 9.70 3.62 -1.89
N VAL A 107 8.48 3.32 -1.48
CA VAL A 107 8.19 2.53 -0.27
C VAL A 107 7.62 1.18 -0.68
N ARG A 108 8.16 0.10 -0.13
CA ARG A 108 7.51 -1.21 -0.21
C ARG A 108 6.32 -1.22 0.75
N SER A 109 5.11 -1.27 0.21
CA SER A 109 3.87 -1.16 0.97
C SER A 109 3.51 -2.39 1.78
N CYS A 110 3.95 -3.58 1.35
CA CYS A 110 3.77 -4.85 2.05
C CYS A 110 5.05 -5.18 2.84
N ILE A 111 5.06 -4.83 4.11
CA ILE A 111 6.18 -5.09 5.03
C ILE A 111 6.12 -6.55 5.50
N ARG A 112 7.25 -7.24 5.52
CA ARG A 112 7.37 -8.61 6.02
C ARG A 112 8.34 -8.66 7.19
N PRO A 113 7.83 -8.51 8.44
CA PRO A 113 8.68 -8.44 9.63
C PRO A 113 9.56 -9.66 9.81
N GLU A 114 9.03 -10.84 9.48
CA GLU A 114 9.72 -12.14 9.62
C GLU A 114 10.38 -12.62 8.31
N GLY A 115 10.54 -11.74 7.33
CA GLY A 115 11.18 -12.03 6.06
C GLY A 115 10.27 -12.62 5.00
N PHE A 116 10.84 -12.87 3.81
CA PHE A 116 10.08 -13.24 2.59
C PHE A 116 9.32 -14.57 2.71
N GLU A 117 9.89 -15.54 3.44
CA GLU A 117 9.29 -16.87 3.60
C GLU A 117 8.08 -16.88 4.55
N SER A 118 7.98 -15.89 5.43
CA SER A 118 6.82 -15.73 6.30
C SER A 118 5.61 -15.25 5.54
N MET A 119 4.42 -15.70 5.95
CA MET A 119 3.14 -15.17 5.49
C MET A 119 2.70 -13.94 6.29
N GLU A 120 3.35 -13.67 7.44
CA GLU A 120 3.09 -12.46 8.21
C GLU A 120 3.48 -11.22 7.42
N ASN A 121 2.58 -10.27 7.38
CA ASN A 121 2.78 -9.01 6.67
C ASN A 121 2.00 -7.88 7.32
N LEU A 122 2.50 -6.66 7.13
CA LEU A 122 1.83 -5.42 7.51
C LEU A 122 1.69 -4.54 6.28
N TRP A 123 0.51 -3.98 6.06
CA TRP A 123 0.22 -3.16 4.90
C TRP A 123 0.09 -1.68 5.25
N MET A 124 0.91 -0.87 4.63
CA MET A 124 0.79 0.60 4.65
C MET A 124 -0.59 1.02 4.12
N GLY A 125 -1.27 1.92 4.81
CA GLY A 125 -2.61 2.37 4.44
C GLY A 125 -3.73 1.39 4.78
N SER A 126 -3.44 0.33 5.55
CA SER A 126 -4.40 -0.63 6.09
C SER A 126 -4.13 -0.94 7.56
N ASP A 127 -2.94 -1.44 7.89
CA ASP A 127 -2.55 -1.79 9.26
C ASP A 127 -1.93 -0.59 10.01
N PHE A 128 -1.39 0.37 9.27
CA PHE A 128 -0.87 1.64 9.79
C PHE A 128 -1.10 2.75 8.76
N ASP A 129 -0.92 4.01 9.17
CA ASP A 129 -1.16 5.18 8.32
C ASP A 129 -0.37 5.14 7.02
N GLY A 130 -1.04 5.50 5.91
CA GLY A 130 -0.53 5.46 4.56
C GLY A 130 -0.19 6.83 3.96
N ALA A 131 -0.02 6.84 2.64
CA ALA A 131 0.55 7.96 1.88
C ALA A 131 -0.47 9.02 1.41
N PHE A 132 -1.77 8.91 1.70
CA PHE A 132 -2.73 9.97 1.36
C PHE A 132 -2.64 11.15 2.35
N ALA A 133 -1.41 11.60 2.58
CA ALA A 133 -1.04 12.68 3.47
C ALA A 133 0.18 13.45 2.94
N GLN A 134 0.47 14.61 3.51
CA GLN A 134 1.70 15.35 3.17
C GLN A 134 2.96 14.64 3.68
N TYR A 135 2.84 13.88 4.76
CA TYR A 135 3.93 13.15 5.39
C TYR A 135 3.47 11.78 5.85
N VAL A 136 4.34 10.79 5.69
CA VAL A 136 4.15 9.43 6.21
C VAL A 136 5.45 8.95 6.86
N LYS A 137 5.36 8.19 7.94
CA LYS A 137 6.52 7.52 8.54
C LYS A 137 6.49 6.05 8.19
N VAL A 138 7.66 5.50 7.86
CA VAL A 138 7.83 4.10 7.47
C VAL A 138 9.14 3.56 8.02
N PRO A 139 9.30 2.23 8.19
CA PRO A 139 10.59 1.64 8.48
C PRO A 139 11.62 2.01 7.42
N GLN A 140 12.84 2.35 7.81
CA GLN A 140 13.89 2.72 6.86
C GLN A 140 14.30 1.54 5.94
N THR A 141 14.08 0.30 6.36
CA THR A 141 14.34 -0.91 5.57
C THR A 141 13.39 -1.06 4.39
N GLU A 142 12.27 -0.35 4.42
CA GLU A 142 11.23 -0.41 3.40
C GLU A 142 11.32 0.72 2.36
N VAL A 143 12.36 1.57 2.44
CA VAL A 143 12.59 2.64 1.48
C VAL A 143 13.70 2.28 0.51
N PHE A 144 13.47 2.53 -0.78
CA PHE A 144 14.40 2.24 -1.86
C PHE A 144 14.75 3.52 -2.59
N VAL A 145 16.03 3.92 -2.52
CA VAL A 145 16.53 5.12 -3.18
C VAL A 145 16.47 4.98 -4.69
N LEU A 146 15.99 6.03 -5.35
CA LEU A 146 15.84 6.07 -6.80
C LEU A 146 16.64 7.20 -7.41
N GLU A 147 17.36 6.86 -8.48
CA GLU A 147 18.08 7.79 -9.35
C GLU A 147 17.62 7.52 -10.80
N CYS A 148 16.53 8.17 -11.20
CA CYS A 148 15.98 8.06 -12.54
C CYS A 148 15.17 9.31 -12.90
N ASP A 149 14.86 9.46 -14.19
CA ASP A 149 14.15 10.63 -14.76
C ASP A 149 12.62 10.49 -14.74
N TRP A 150 12.10 9.39 -14.22
CA TRP A 150 10.65 9.19 -14.10
C TRP A 150 10.06 10.22 -13.13
N SER A 151 8.87 10.68 -13.44
CA SER A 151 8.12 11.58 -12.57
C SER A 151 7.72 10.89 -11.27
N ASP A 152 7.49 11.67 -10.21
CA ASP A 152 7.02 11.13 -8.92
C ASP A 152 5.68 10.41 -9.07
N ALA A 153 4.82 10.87 -9.98
CA ALA A 153 3.52 10.25 -10.25
C ALA A 153 3.67 8.86 -10.92
N GLU A 154 4.55 8.72 -11.91
CA GLU A 154 4.85 7.43 -12.53
C GLU A 154 5.42 6.46 -11.50
N LEU A 155 6.37 6.90 -10.72
CA LEU A 155 7.00 6.09 -9.66
C LEU A 155 5.99 5.63 -8.61
N ALA A 156 5.04 6.47 -8.24
CA ALA A 156 4.00 6.12 -7.27
C ALA A 156 3.00 5.07 -7.78
N THR A 157 3.02 4.67 -9.04
CA THR A 157 2.18 3.58 -9.57
C THR A 157 2.80 2.19 -9.40
N ILE A 158 4.06 2.11 -8.97
CA ILE A 158 4.84 0.88 -8.99
C ILE A 158 4.64 0.00 -7.74
N PRO A 159 4.73 0.49 -6.49
CA PRO A 159 4.98 -0.38 -5.33
C PRO A 159 3.95 -1.48 -5.13
N CYS A 160 2.67 -1.15 -5.13
CA CYS A 160 1.61 -2.14 -4.89
C CYS A 160 1.45 -3.10 -6.07
N ALA A 161 1.33 -2.58 -7.30
CA ALA A 161 1.03 -3.37 -8.48
C ALA A 161 2.20 -4.29 -8.86
N TYR A 162 3.40 -3.72 -9.02
CA TYR A 162 4.58 -4.48 -9.42
C TYR A 162 5.11 -5.35 -8.28
N GLY A 163 5.08 -4.87 -7.03
CA GLY A 163 5.45 -5.70 -5.88
C GLY A 163 4.57 -6.94 -5.72
N THR A 164 3.27 -6.80 -6.00
CA THR A 164 2.33 -7.94 -6.00
C THR A 164 2.63 -8.88 -7.17
N ALA A 165 2.80 -8.36 -8.39
CA ALA A 165 3.10 -9.16 -9.57
C ALA A 165 4.41 -9.94 -9.42
N GLU A 166 5.48 -9.27 -8.98
CA GLU A 166 6.78 -9.89 -8.71
C GLU A 166 6.70 -11.00 -7.67
N ASN A 167 5.98 -10.75 -6.55
CA ASN A 167 5.76 -11.77 -5.53
C ASN A 167 5.00 -12.99 -6.06
N MET A 168 4.02 -12.79 -6.94
CA MET A 168 3.29 -13.89 -7.59
C MET A 168 4.21 -14.71 -8.51
N ILE A 169 5.02 -14.06 -9.33
CA ILE A 169 5.96 -14.69 -10.26
C ILE A 169 6.99 -15.51 -9.48
N GLN A 170 7.63 -14.92 -8.48
CA GLN A 170 8.64 -15.62 -7.68
C GLN A 170 8.08 -16.83 -6.92
N ARG A 171 6.89 -16.70 -6.32
CA ARG A 171 6.27 -17.80 -5.59
C ARG A 171 5.72 -18.91 -6.48
N SER A 172 5.37 -18.61 -7.72
CA SER A 172 4.93 -19.63 -8.69
C SER A 172 6.09 -20.46 -9.25
N GLY A 173 7.34 -19.99 -9.07
CA GLY A 173 8.53 -20.69 -9.57
C GLY A 173 8.64 -20.69 -11.11
N ILE A 174 8.00 -19.74 -11.79
CA ILE A 174 8.04 -19.62 -13.25
C ILE A 174 9.49 -19.43 -13.72
N THR A 175 9.84 -20.16 -14.76
CA THR A 175 11.16 -20.11 -15.40
C THR A 175 11.08 -19.71 -16.87
N SER A 176 12.18 -19.22 -17.41
CA SER A 176 12.25 -18.80 -18.82
C SER A 176 11.82 -19.91 -19.78
N GLY A 177 10.98 -19.59 -20.74
CA GLY A 177 10.44 -20.52 -21.75
C GLY A 177 9.11 -21.17 -21.39
N GLU A 178 8.61 -21.00 -20.17
CA GLU A 178 7.29 -21.48 -19.77
C GLU A 178 6.17 -20.62 -20.35
N ARG A 179 4.99 -21.21 -20.49
CA ARG A 179 3.77 -20.52 -20.94
C ARG A 179 2.91 -20.19 -19.71
N VAL A 180 2.66 -18.91 -19.52
CA VAL A 180 1.91 -18.41 -18.38
C VAL A 180 0.57 -17.83 -18.84
N LEU A 181 -0.52 -18.17 -18.16
CA LEU A 181 -1.82 -17.55 -18.33
C LEU A 181 -2.02 -16.49 -17.24
N ILE A 182 -2.22 -15.24 -17.64
CA ILE A 182 -2.50 -14.13 -16.73
C ILE A 182 -3.97 -13.71 -16.92
N THR A 183 -4.78 -13.90 -15.88
CA THR A 183 -6.15 -13.40 -15.83
C THR A 183 -6.17 -11.98 -15.27
N GLY A 184 -7.19 -11.16 -15.64
CA GLY A 184 -7.26 -9.77 -15.17
C GLY A 184 -6.12 -8.89 -15.69
N ALA A 185 -5.58 -9.18 -16.87
CA ALA A 185 -4.40 -8.54 -17.46
C ALA A 185 -4.55 -7.02 -17.71
N SER A 186 -5.78 -6.50 -17.71
CA SER A 186 -6.05 -5.06 -17.83
C SER A 186 -5.95 -4.29 -16.49
N GLY A 187 -5.90 -4.98 -15.37
CA GLY A 187 -5.71 -4.37 -14.05
C GLY A 187 -4.24 -4.05 -13.74
N GLY A 188 -3.98 -3.27 -12.68
CA GLY A 188 -2.62 -2.85 -12.31
C GLY A 188 -1.66 -4.03 -12.15
N VAL A 189 -2.02 -5.02 -11.34
CA VAL A 189 -1.19 -6.23 -11.10
C VAL A 189 -1.04 -7.07 -12.37
N GLY A 190 -2.13 -7.28 -13.13
CA GLY A 190 -2.07 -8.08 -14.36
C GLY A 190 -1.21 -7.43 -15.45
N SER A 191 -1.31 -6.10 -15.63
CA SER A 191 -0.47 -5.37 -16.58
C SER A 191 1.01 -5.33 -16.14
N ALA A 192 1.28 -5.25 -14.84
CA ALA A 192 2.64 -5.37 -14.30
C ALA A 192 3.22 -6.77 -14.58
N ALA A 193 2.45 -7.83 -14.31
CA ALA A 193 2.87 -9.22 -14.56
C ALA A 193 3.13 -9.54 -16.03
N LEU A 194 2.54 -8.80 -16.98
CA LEU A 194 2.83 -8.93 -18.40
C LEU A 194 4.18 -8.29 -18.80
N GLN A 195 4.69 -7.37 -18.00
CA GLN A 195 5.91 -6.63 -18.26
C GLN A 195 7.12 -7.27 -17.57
N LEU A 196 6.91 -7.99 -16.49
CA LEU A 196 7.93 -8.74 -15.76
C LEU A 196 8.22 -10.08 -16.41
#